data_f6683fb770f89d99a8830e6a1f508218
#
_entry.id   f6683fb770f89d99a8830e6a1f508218
#
_cell.length_a   1.000
_cell.length_b   1.000
_cell.length_c   1.000
_cell.angle_alpha   90.00
_cell.angle_beta   90.00
_cell.angle_gamma   90.00
#
_symmetry.space_group_name_H-M   'P 1'
#
loop_
_entity.id
_entity.type
_entity.pdbx_description
1 polymer ?
#
loop_
_entity_poly.entity_id
_entity_poly.type
_entity_poly.pdbx_seq_one_letter_code
_entity_poly.pdbx_strand_id
1 'polypeptide(L)'
;MTPKETAQSYDQLAGFWHGEKFNRENGLAQHRRALQFLRKKGRALDLGCGSSGRFIDLLLAEGLAVEGLDISSEMIRLARTRHPQVTFHQADVCEWDFPRGYDFISGWDSIWHVPLARQEAMMAKVLAALNDGGVLIFTTGGVDQPGDVTNPCLGQPLYHAAPGIPNLLAWIARAGCVCRHLEYDQWPESHLYLIVQRPVAATG
;
A
#
# COMPACT_ATOMS: atom_id res chain seq x y z
N MET A 1 -1.94 16.76 9.02
CA MET A 1 -2.91 15.84 9.66
C MET A 1 -2.18 14.73 10.38
N THR A 2 -2.68 14.31 11.50
CA THR A 2 -2.22 13.13 12.23
C THR A 2 -2.83 11.86 11.65
N PRO A 3 -2.24 10.66 11.87
CA PRO A 3 -2.84 9.39 11.44
C PRO A 3 -4.27 9.19 11.98
N LYS A 4 -4.55 9.66 13.20
CA LYS A 4 -5.89 9.58 13.80
C LYS A 4 -6.92 10.44 13.05
N GLU A 5 -6.55 11.65 12.63
CA GLU A 5 -7.42 12.52 11.83
C GLU A 5 -7.67 11.92 10.45
N THR A 6 -6.65 11.32 9.84
CA THR A 6 -6.80 10.56 8.58
C THR A 6 -7.78 9.40 8.75
N ALA A 7 -7.65 8.62 9.82
CA ALA A 7 -8.59 7.53 10.12
C ALA A 7 -10.03 8.04 10.26
N GLN A 8 -10.26 9.16 10.95
CA GLN A 8 -11.58 9.76 11.11
C GLN A 8 -12.19 10.21 9.77
N SER A 9 -11.37 10.80 8.87
CA SER A 9 -11.83 11.15 7.52
C SER A 9 -12.24 9.90 6.73
N TYR A 10 -11.47 8.83 6.79
CA TYR A 10 -11.78 7.57 6.13
C TYR A 10 -12.98 6.84 6.74
N ASP A 11 -13.21 6.92 8.04
CA ASP A 11 -14.43 6.39 8.69
C ASP A 11 -15.68 7.03 8.07
N GLN A 12 -15.65 8.34 7.76
CA GLN A 12 -16.77 9.05 7.10
C GLN A 12 -16.91 8.69 5.60
N LEU A 13 -15.83 8.32 4.95
CA LEU A 13 -15.79 8.00 3.53
C LEU A 13 -16.00 6.51 3.23
N ALA A 14 -15.98 5.64 4.24
CA ALA A 14 -15.96 4.19 4.07
C ALA A 14 -17.11 3.64 3.22
N GLY A 15 -18.31 4.24 3.33
CA GLY A 15 -19.45 3.87 2.51
C GLY A 15 -19.26 4.09 1.00
N PHE A 16 -18.49 5.10 0.60
CA PHE A 16 -18.15 5.33 -0.81
C PHE A 16 -17.23 4.23 -1.35
N TRP A 17 -16.15 3.92 -0.63
CA TRP A 17 -15.17 2.89 -1.03
C TRP A 17 -15.75 1.47 -1.01
N HIS A 18 -16.76 1.24 -0.17
CA HIS A 18 -17.48 -0.05 -0.10
C HIS A 18 -18.55 -0.19 -1.18
N GLY A 19 -19.09 0.94 -1.67
CA GLY A 19 -20.24 0.99 -2.56
C GLY A 19 -19.92 0.65 -4.02
N GLU A 20 -20.99 0.49 -4.82
CA GLU A 20 -20.93 0.14 -6.24
C GLU A 20 -20.33 1.24 -7.13
N LYS A 21 -20.34 2.50 -6.67
CA LYS A 21 -19.80 3.64 -7.41
C LYS A 21 -18.28 3.67 -7.47
N PHE A 22 -17.62 2.93 -6.57
CA PHE A 22 -16.17 2.83 -6.56
C PHE A 22 -15.69 1.90 -7.69
N ASN A 23 -14.73 2.39 -8.50
CA ASN A 23 -14.14 1.59 -9.57
C ASN A 23 -13.21 0.51 -9.01
N ARG A 24 -13.70 -0.71 -8.91
CA ARG A 24 -12.95 -1.86 -8.38
C ARG A 24 -11.86 -2.37 -9.32
N GLU A 25 -11.82 -1.94 -10.59
CA GLU A 25 -10.76 -2.30 -11.53
C GLU A 25 -9.49 -1.45 -11.35
N ASN A 26 -9.60 -0.30 -10.65
CA ASN A 26 -8.45 0.58 -10.41
C ASN A 26 -7.32 -0.18 -9.68
N GLY A 27 -6.13 -0.21 -10.29
CA GLY A 27 -4.93 -0.85 -9.76
C GLY A 27 -4.80 -2.34 -10.04
N LEU A 28 -5.83 -3.06 -10.52
CA LEU A 28 -5.75 -4.52 -10.73
C LEU A 28 -4.74 -4.90 -11.82
N ALA A 29 -4.66 -4.16 -12.92
CA ALA A 29 -3.69 -4.42 -13.98
C ALA A 29 -2.25 -4.26 -13.48
N GLN A 30 -2.00 -3.24 -12.67
CA GLN A 30 -0.70 -2.96 -12.06
C GLN A 30 -0.31 -4.06 -11.06
N HIS A 31 -1.26 -4.55 -10.26
CA HIS A 31 -1.03 -5.67 -9.34
C HIS A 31 -0.74 -6.97 -10.09
N ARG A 32 -1.45 -7.27 -11.18
CA ARG A 32 -1.14 -8.43 -12.05
C ARG A 32 0.27 -8.33 -12.63
N ARG A 33 0.74 -7.11 -12.99
CA ARG A 33 2.13 -6.88 -13.41
C ARG A 33 3.10 -7.15 -12.26
N ALA A 34 2.83 -6.67 -11.05
CA ALA A 34 3.67 -6.89 -9.89
C ALA A 34 3.81 -8.39 -9.54
N LEU A 35 2.71 -9.15 -9.65
CA LEU A 35 2.69 -10.59 -9.41
C LEU A 35 3.62 -11.38 -10.36
N GLN A 36 3.95 -10.86 -11.54
CA GLN A 36 4.90 -11.50 -12.47
C GLN A 36 6.34 -11.53 -11.93
N PHE A 37 6.70 -10.65 -11.00
CA PHE A 37 8.00 -10.66 -10.33
C PHE A 37 8.05 -11.60 -9.12
N LEU A 38 6.89 -12.08 -8.67
CA LEU A 38 6.78 -12.94 -7.50
C LEU A 38 7.33 -14.34 -7.79
N ARG A 39 8.29 -14.79 -7.00
CA ARG A 39 8.92 -16.11 -7.18
C ARG A 39 8.21 -17.22 -6.41
N LYS A 40 7.55 -16.88 -5.31
CA LYS A 40 6.87 -17.83 -4.44
C LYS A 40 5.53 -17.25 -4.01
N LYS A 41 4.48 -18.07 -4.12
CA LYS A 41 3.15 -17.74 -3.61
C LYS A 41 3.06 -18.17 -2.15
N GLY A 42 3.12 -17.23 -1.25
CA GLY A 42 3.06 -17.45 0.20
C GLY A 42 2.14 -16.41 0.84
N ARG A 43 2.69 -15.54 1.70
CA ARG A 43 1.89 -14.57 2.47
C ARG A 43 1.87 -13.21 1.79
N ALA A 44 0.70 -12.61 1.77
CA ALA A 44 0.47 -11.27 1.26
C ALA A 44 -0.12 -10.35 2.34
N LEU A 45 0.23 -9.06 2.27
CA LEU A 45 -0.32 -8.02 3.11
C LEU A 45 -0.82 -6.87 2.24
N ASP A 46 -2.06 -6.43 2.47
CA ASP A 46 -2.62 -5.23 1.86
C ASP A 46 -2.62 -4.09 2.89
N LEU A 47 -1.74 -3.09 2.69
CA LEU A 47 -1.56 -1.92 3.55
C LEU A 47 -2.52 -0.80 3.14
N GLY A 48 -3.37 -0.35 4.07
CA GLY A 48 -4.48 0.52 3.75
C GLY A 48 -5.51 -0.21 2.91
N CYS A 49 -5.87 -1.43 3.34
CA CYS A 49 -6.70 -2.36 2.56
C CYS A 49 -8.10 -1.83 2.27
N GLY A 50 -8.55 -0.81 3.02
CA GLY A 50 -9.88 -0.26 2.87
C GLY A 50 -10.97 -1.31 2.97
N SER A 51 -12.10 -1.06 2.28
CA SER A 51 -13.28 -1.94 2.32
C SER A 51 -13.71 -2.49 0.96
N SER A 52 -13.04 -2.08 -0.13
CA SER A 52 -13.41 -2.52 -1.49
C SER A 52 -13.14 -4.01 -1.74
N GLY A 53 -12.12 -4.56 -1.10
CA GLY A 53 -11.70 -5.96 -1.20
C GLY A 53 -11.07 -6.36 -2.54
N ARG A 54 -10.88 -5.43 -3.49
CA ARG A 54 -10.44 -5.76 -4.85
C ARG A 54 -9.08 -6.45 -4.91
N PHE A 55 -8.13 -6.00 -4.10
CA PHE A 55 -6.80 -6.63 -4.04
C PHE A 55 -6.80 -7.90 -3.22
N ILE A 56 -7.62 -7.96 -2.15
CA ILE A 56 -7.85 -9.20 -1.39
C ILE A 56 -8.38 -10.30 -2.33
N ASP A 57 -9.41 -10.00 -3.13
CA ASP A 57 -9.98 -10.94 -4.11
C ASP A 57 -8.92 -11.42 -5.12
N LEU A 58 -8.15 -10.48 -5.69
CA LEU A 58 -7.08 -10.82 -6.65
C LEU A 58 -6.02 -11.71 -6.01
N LEU A 59 -5.50 -11.34 -4.85
CA LEU A 59 -4.40 -12.06 -4.20
C LEU A 59 -4.82 -13.44 -3.71
N LEU A 60 -6.07 -13.58 -3.22
CA LEU A 60 -6.65 -14.90 -2.88
C LEU A 60 -6.80 -15.78 -4.12
N ALA A 61 -7.31 -15.22 -5.24
CA ALA A 61 -7.44 -15.94 -6.52
C ALA A 61 -6.08 -16.40 -7.07
N GLU A 62 -5.00 -15.64 -6.79
CA GLU A 62 -3.64 -16.03 -7.12
C GLU A 62 -3.04 -17.06 -6.15
N GLY A 63 -3.75 -17.48 -5.12
CA GLY A 63 -3.34 -18.51 -4.18
C GLY A 63 -2.40 -18.02 -3.07
N LEU A 64 -2.42 -16.73 -2.73
CA LEU A 64 -1.70 -16.19 -1.59
C LEU A 64 -2.54 -16.26 -0.31
N ALA A 65 -1.87 -16.39 0.83
CA ALA A 65 -2.49 -16.22 2.15
C ALA A 65 -2.49 -14.73 2.51
N VAL A 66 -3.66 -14.10 2.44
CA VAL A 66 -3.79 -12.64 2.50
C VAL A 66 -4.17 -12.17 3.90
N GLU A 67 -3.53 -11.08 4.33
CA GLU A 67 -3.89 -10.28 5.50
C GLU A 67 -4.13 -8.83 5.06
N GLY A 68 -5.00 -8.09 5.74
CA GLY A 68 -5.23 -6.67 5.49
C GLY A 68 -4.89 -5.83 6.72
N LEU A 69 -4.38 -4.62 6.50
CA LEU A 69 -4.15 -3.64 7.56
C LEU A 69 -4.74 -2.31 7.15
N ASP A 70 -5.49 -1.68 8.03
CA ASP A 70 -6.00 -0.32 7.86
C ASP A 70 -6.08 0.39 9.22
N ILE A 71 -5.96 1.70 9.20
CA ILE A 71 -6.08 2.52 10.41
C ILE A 71 -7.54 2.83 10.74
N SER A 72 -8.42 2.87 9.73
CA SER A 72 -9.85 3.16 9.87
C SER A 72 -10.61 1.98 10.46
N SER A 73 -11.32 2.21 11.55
CA SER A 73 -12.16 1.19 12.20
C SER A 73 -13.32 0.75 11.32
N GLU A 74 -13.92 1.69 10.60
CA GLU A 74 -15.06 1.42 9.73
C GLU A 74 -14.64 0.64 8.46
N MET A 75 -13.49 0.99 7.86
CA MET A 75 -12.91 0.21 6.77
C MET A 75 -12.68 -1.25 7.18
N ILE A 76 -12.06 -1.47 8.33
CA ILE A 76 -11.83 -2.83 8.88
C ILE A 76 -13.14 -3.57 9.16
N ARG A 77 -14.14 -2.90 9.72
CA ARG A 77 -15.44 -3.51 9.96
C ARG A 77 -16.09 -4.00 8.66
N LEU A 78 -16.07 -3.17 7.62
CA LEU A 78 -16.63 -3.51 6.31
C LEU A 78 -15.81 -4.58 5.59
N ALA A 79 -14.47 -4.51 5.66
CA ALA A 79 -13.58 -5.53 5.10
C ALA A 79 -13.83 -6.92 5.71
N ARG A 80 -13.97 -7.01 7.02
CA ARG A 80 -14.32 -8.25 7.72
C ARG A 80 -15.68 -8.81 7.32
N THR A 81 -16.65 -7.94 7.06
CA THR A 81 -17.97 -8.37 6.56
C THR A 81 -17.86 -8.98 5.15
N ARG A 82 -17.03 -8.41 4.30
CA ARG A 82 -16.82 -8.87 2.91
C ARG A 82 -15.99 -10.16 2.85
N HIS A 83 -14.96 -10.28 3.67
CA HIS A 83 -14.02 -11.41 3.69
C HIS A 83 -13.83 -11.97 5.11
N PRO A 84 -14.83 -12.66 5.67
CA PRO A 84 -14.78 -13.13 7.06
C PRO A 84 -13.66 -14.16 7.32
N GLN A 85 -13.11 -14.76 6.25
CA GLN A 85 -12.00 -15.73 6.32
C GLN A 85 -10.61 -15.07 6.34
N VAL A 86 -10.53 -13.76 6.08
CA VAL A 86 -9.25 -13.01 6.02
C VAL A 86 -8.97 -12.37 7.36
N THR A 87 -7.72 -12.39 7.78
CA THR A 87 -7.26 -11.67 8.98
C THR A 87 -7.07 -10.20 8.68
N PHE A 88 -7.75 -9.33 9.43
CA PHE A 88 -7.63 -7.89 9.32
C PHE A 88 -7.14 -7.27 10.63
N HIS A 89 -6.13 -6.41 10.51
CA HIS A 89 -5.51 -5.67 11.60
C HIS A 89 -5.92 -4.21 11.55
N GLN A 90 -6.49 -3.68 12.64
CA GLN A 90 -6.71 -2.24 12.78
C GLN A 90 -5.50 -1.63 13.45
N ALA A 91 -4.64 -0.96 12.70
CA ALA A 91 -3.42 -0.36 13.23
C ALA A 91 -2.86 0.76 12.34
N ASP A 92 -2.08 1.67 12.94
CA ASP A 92 -1.21 2.61 12.22
C ASP A 92 0.02 1.86 11.70
N VAL A 93 0.24 1.84 10.40
CA VAL A 93 1.40 1.19 9.76
C VAL A 93 2.74 1.69 10.31
N CYS A 94 2.79 2.93 10.78
CA CYS A 94 4.00 3.50 11.39
C CYS A 94 4.35 2.89 12.75
N GLU A 95 3.34 2.46 13.50
CA GLU A 95 3.50 1.85 14.84
C GLU A 95 3.46 0.32 14.79
N TRP A 96 2.87 -0.25 13.75
CA TRP A 96 2.67 -1.68 13.66
C TRP A 96 3.99 -2.43 13.46
N ASP A 97 4.22 -3.43 14.28
CA ASP A 97 5.35 -4.33 14.14
C ASP A 97 4.96 -5.49 13.22
N PHE A 98 5.64 -5.63 12.10
CA PHE A 98 5.38 -6.70 11.16
C PHE A 98 5.74 -8.05 11.77
N PRO A 99 4.77 -8.89 12.15
CA PRO A 99 5.04 -10.10 12.94
C PRO A 99 5.78 -11.20 12.15
N ARG A 100 5.81 -11.09 10.84
CA ARG A 100 6.41 -12.07 9.92
C ARG A 100 6.75 -11.43 8.58
N GLY A 101 7.61 -12.14 7.80
CA GLY A 101 7.91 -11.74 6.44
C GLY A 101 6.78 -12.03 5.44
N TYR A 102 6.70 -11.22 4.40
CA TYR A 102 5.69 -11.32 3.35
C TYR A 102 6.36 -11.56 1.99
N ASP A 103 5.70 -12.35 1.14
CA ASP A 103 6.12 -12.57 -0.24
C ASP A 103 5.54 -11.49 -1.16
N PHE A 104 4.39 -10.91 -0.77
CA PHE A 104 3.78 -9.79 -1.49
C PHE A 104 3.23 -8.75 -0.52
N ILE A 105 3.52 -7.47 -0.77
CA ILE A 105 2.91 -6.34 -0.04
C ILE A 105 2.30 -5.39 -1.06
N SER A 106 1.06 -4.98 -0.82
CA SER A 106 0.35 -3.92 -1.54
C SER A 106 0.24 -2.68 -0.65
N GLY A 107 0.42 -1.49 -1.20
CA GLY A 107 0.20 -0.20 -0.54
C GLY A 107 -0.41 0.80 -1.53
N TRP A 108 -1.53 0.42 -2.15
CA TRP A 108 -2.17 1.18 -3.22
C TRP A 108 -3.13 2.24 -2.69
N ASP A 109 -2.95 3.48 -3.12
CA ASP A 109 -3.75 4.65 -2.72
C ASP A 109 -3.85 4.84 -1.20
N SER A 110 -2.77 4.53 -0.46
CA SER A 110 -2.82 4.46 1.00
C SER A 110 -1.63 5.10 1.70
N ILE A 111 -0.40 4.68 1.38
CA ILE A 111 0.78 5.06 2.18
C ILE A 111 1.19 6.53 2.02
N TRP A 112 0.72 7.23 1.02
CA TRP A 112 0.90 8.67 0.88
C TRP A 112 0.16 9.50 1.93
N HIS A 113 -0.77 8.88 2.70
CA HIS A 113 -1.43 9.52 3.85
C HIS A 113 -0.59 9.51 5.12
N VAL A 114 0.53 8.80 5.11
CA VAL A 114 1.51 8.83 6.19
C VAL A 114 2.18 10.21 6.23
N PRO A 115 2.29 10.86 7.40
CA PRO A 115 2.99 12.14 7.53
C PRO A 115 4.38 12.10 6.89
N LEU A 116 4.74 13.12 6.11
CA LEU A 116 5.98 13.16 5.33
C LEU A 116 7.22 12.79 6.18
N ALA A 117 7.32 13.35 7.38
CA ALA A 117 8.44 13.10 8.29
C ALA A 117 8.53 11.63 8.79
N ARG A 118 7.49 10.82 8.60
CA ARG A 118 7.44 9.41 9.03
C ARG A 118 7.58 8.42 7.87
N GLN A 119 7.49 8.90 6.63
CA GLN A 119 7.47 8.02 5.44
C GLN A 119 8.76 7.21 5.29
N GLU A 120 9.94 7.79 5.54
CA GLU A 120 11.21 7.07 5.44
C GLU A 120 11.27 5.88 6.41
N ALA A 121 10.96 6.12 7.67
CA ALA A 121 10.99 5.06 8.70
C ALA A 121 9.93 3.99 8.42
N MET A 122 8.72 4.39 8.01
CA MET A 122 7.66 3.46 7.60
C MET A 122 8.10 2.61 6.39
N MET A 123 8.64 3.24 5.35
CA MET A 123 9.10 2.52 4.15
C MET A 123 10.23 1.54 4.48
N ALA A 124 11.15 1.91 5.37
CA ALA A 124 12.21 1.00 5.82
C ALA A 124 11.63 -0.25 6.51
N LYS A 125 10.60 -0.10 7.36
CA LYS A 125 9.88 -1.23 8.00
C LYS A 125 9.19 -2.11 6.95
N VAL A 126 8.48 -1.51 6.00
CA VAL A 126 7.76 -2.25 4.93
C VAL A 126 8.74 -3.03 4.06
N LEU A 127 9.83 -2.40 3.63
CA LEU A 127 10.86 -3.07 2.83
C LEU A 127 11.54 -4.19 3.60
N ALA A 128 11.83 -4.01 4.90
CA ALA A 128 12.43 -5.04 5.76
C ALA A 128 11.50 -6.25 5.95
N ALA A 129 10.17 -6.06 5.87
CA ALA A 129 9.19 -7.11 6.00
C ALA A 129 9.06 -8.03 4.77
N LEU A 130 9.70 -7.67 3.64
CA LEU A 130 9.73 -8.54 2.46
C LEU A 130 10.66 -9.73 2.66
N ASN A 131 10.17 -10.92 2.35
CA ASN A 131 10.98 -12.12 2.19
C ASN A 131 11.94 -11.98 0.99
N ASP A 132 12.97 -12.82 0.91
CA ASP A 132 13.82 -12.95 -0.27
C ASP A 132 12.97 -13.32 -1.50
N GLY A 133 13.10 -12.54 -2.56
CA GLY A 133 12.26 -12.62 -3.76
C GLY A 133 10.89 -11.97 -3.62
N GLY A 134 10.55 -11.45 -2.44
CA GLY A 134 9.28 -10.77 -2.17
C GLY A 134 9.13 -9.46 -2.91
N VAL A 135 7.89 -9.08 -3.18
CA VAL A 135 7.50 -7.93 -4.02
C VAL A 135 6.62 -6.95 -3.24
N LEU A 136 6.92 -5.66 -3.36
CA LEU A 136 6.08 -4.57 -2.91
C LEU A 136 5.58 -3.80 -4.14
N ILE A 137 4.28 -3.55 -4.21
CA ILE A 137 3.67 -2.55 -5.09
C ILE A 137 3.03 -1.45 -4.26
N PHE A 138 3.28 -0.20 -4.62
CA PHE A 138 2.68 0.94 -3.92
C PHE A 138 2.56 2.16 -4.81
N THR A 139 1.68 3.08 -4.40
CA THR A 139 1.49 4.38 -5.06
C THR A 139 2.03 5.53 -4.22
N THR A 140 2.44 6.60 -4.87
CA THR A 140 2.91 7.85 -4.28
C THR A 140 2.70 9.02 -5.24
N GLY A 141 2.92 10.25 -4.77
CA GLY A 141 3.04 11.40 -5.67
C GLY A 141 4.34 11.37 -6.45
N GLY A 142 4.23 11.44 -7.79
CA GLY A 142 5.37 11.49 -8.70
C GLY A 142 5.94 12.91 -8.81
N VAL A 143 6.67 13.34 -7.81
CA VAL A 143 7.28 14.68 -7.70
C VAL A 143 8.80 14.57 -7.53
N ASP A 144 9.52 15.65 -7.94
CA ASP A 144 10.99 15.67 -7.86
C ASP A 144 11.47 15.98 -6.43
N GLN A 145 10.70 16.79 -5.69
CA GLN A 145 11.05 17.25 -4.36
C GLN A 145 10.01 16.81 -3.33
N PRO A 146 10.40 16.60 -2.06
CA PRO A 146 9.46 16.29 -0.99
C PRO A 146 8.42 17.38 -0.81
N GLY A 147 7.18 16.99 -0.57
CA GLY A 147 6.10 17.92 -0.30
C GLY A 147 4.85 17.22 0.24
N ASP A 148 3.96 18.02 0.79
CA ASP A 148 2.68 17.56 1.30
C ASP A 148 1.57 18.58 1.06
N VAL A 149 0.33 18.08 1.02
CA VAL A 149 -0.86 18.87 0.79
C VAL A 149 -2.06 18.23 1.50
N THR A 150 -3.00 19.05 1.91
CA THR A 150 -4.30 18.57 2.40
C THR A 150 -5.39 19.06 1.45
N ASN A 151 -6.08 18.15 0.80
CA ASN A 151 -7.15 18.44 -0.15
C ASN A 151 -8.47 17.82 0.34
N PRO A 152 -9.62 18.45 0.04
CA PRO A 152 -10.91 17.86 0.34
C PRO A 152 -11.19 16.69 -0.63
N CYS A 153 -11.66 15.56 -0.08
CA CYS A 153 -12.20 14.44 -0.83
C CYS A 153 -13.61 14.17 -0.33
N LEU A 154 -14.63 14.33 -1.18
CA LEU A 154 -16.03 14.16 -0.82
C LEU A 154 -16.42 14.88 0.48
N GLY A 155 -15.89 16.09 0.68
CA GLY A 155 -16.15 16.93 1.85
C GLY A 155 -15.32 16.63 3.11
N GLN A 156 -14.45 15.63 3.08
CA GLN A 156 -13.52 15.30 4.17
C GLN A 156 -12.09 15.73 3.81
N PRO A 157 -11.30 16.28 4.75
CA PRO A 157 -9.91 16.60 4.49
C PRO A 157 -9.08 15.31 4.37
N LEU A 158 -8.26 15.20 3.33
CA LEU A 158 -7.28 14.14 3.18
C LEU A 158 -5.88 14.73 2.97
N TYR A 159 -4.96 14.28 3.79
CA TYR A 159 -3.55 14.61 3.72
C TYR A 159 -2.85 13.68 2.71
N HIS A 160 -2.02 14.26 1.85
CA HIS A 160 -1.18 13.54 0.92
C HIS A 160 0.24 14.06 1.04
N ALA A 161 1.20 13.18 1.03
CA ALA A 161 2.61 13.52 1.03
C ALA A 161 3.40 12.62 0.08
N ALA A 162 4.41 13.20 -0.54
CA ALA A 162 5.33 12.48 -1.40
C ALA A 162 6.77 12.85 -1.03
N PRO A 163 7.67 11.87 -0.89
CA PRO A 163 9.05 12.13 -0.49
C PRO A 163 9.95 12.57 -1.64
N GLY A 164 9.40 12.61 -2.86
CA GLY A 164 10.16 12.81 -4.10
C GLY A 164 10.77 11.51 -4.63
N ILE A 165 10.76 11.34 -5.94
CA ILE A 165 11.30 10.15 -6.62
C ILE A 165 12.76 9.87 -6.24
N PRO A 166 13.68 10.88 -6.19
CA PRO A 166 15.07 10.61 -5.82
C PRO A 166 15.22 9.99 -4.43
N ASN A 167 14.48 10.49 -3.43
CA ASN A 167 14.52 9.94 -2.07
C ASN A 167 13.96 8.52 -2.03
N LEU A 168 12.84 8.25 -2.71
CA LEU A 168 12.27 6.91 -2.78
C LEU A 168 13.25 5.88 -3.34
N LEU A 169 13.89 6.19 -4.47
CA LEU A 169 14.86 5.29 -5.08
C LEU A 169 16.08 5.07 -4.18
N ALA A 170 16.52 6.11 -3.46
CA ALA A 170 17.61 6.00 -2.49
C ALA A 170 17.21 5.11 -1.29
N TRP A 171 15.99 5.22 -0.77
CA TRP A 171 15.50 4.37 0.34
C TRP A 171 15.40 2.91 -0.08
N ILE A 172 14.87 2.63 -1.29
CA ILE A 172 14.76 1.29 -1.86
C ILE A 172 16.16 0.67 -1.99
N ALA A 173 17.13 1.41 -2.53
CA ALA A 173 18.50 0.93 -2.70
C ALA A 173 19.19 0.65 -1.34
N ARG A 174 19.04 1.55 -0.35
CA ARG A 174 19.58 1.35 1.00
C ARG A 174 19.02 0.11 1.70
N ALA A 175 17.77 -0.22 1.43
CA ALA A 175 17.14 -1.44 1.95
C ALA A 175 17.60 -2.73 1.24
N GLY A 176 18.52 -2.64 0.27
CA GLY A 176 18.97 -3.76 -0.54
C GLY A 176 17.91 -4.27 -1.52
N CYS A 177 16.89 -3.46 -1.81
CA CYS A 177 15.82 -3.78 -2.75
C CYS A 177 16.08 -3.15 -4.12
N VAL A 178 15.37 -3.64 -5.15
CA VAL A 178 15.50 -3.19 -6.54
C VAL A 178 14.15 -2.69 -7.04
N CYS A 179 14.12 -1.48 -7.61
CA CYS A 179 12.97 -0.99 -8.35
C CYS A 179 12.86 -1.76 -9.68
N ARG A 180 11.77 -2.50 -9.87
CA ARG A 180 11.49 -3.29 -11.08
C ARG A 180 10.64 -2.53 -12.09
N HIS A 181 9.83 -1.59 -11.61
CA HIS A 181 8.95 -0.79 -12.44
C HIS A 181 8.66 0.55 -11.75
N LEU A 182 8.52 1.61 -12.54
CA LEU A 182 8.10 2.93 -12.11
C LEU A 182 7.31 3.55 -13.26
N GLU A 183 6.05 3.97 -13.00
CA GLU A 183 5.18 4.49 -14.05
C GLU A 183 4.18 5.51 -13.50
N TYR A 184 3.98 6.60 -14.25
CA TYR A 184 2.85 7.52 -14.10
C TYR A 184 1.66 6.92 -14.85
N ASP A 185 0.77 6.22 -14.15
CA ASP A 185 -0.33 5.47 -14.78
C ASP A 185 -1.60 6.31 -15.01
N GLN A 186 -1.62 7.56 -14.53
CA GLN A 186 -2.75 8.49 -14.68
C GLN A 186 -2.29 9.87 -15.20
N TRP A 187 -1.29 9.88 -16.08
CA TRP A 187 -0.80 11.14 -16.67
C TRP A 187 -1.93 11.98 -17.28
N PRO A 188 -2.00 13.33 -17.03
CA PRO A 188 -0.97 14.22 -16.47
C PRO A 188 -1.00 14.34 -14.92
N GLU A 189 -1.80 13.56 -14.21
CA GLU A 189 -1.78 13.55 -12.75
C GLU A 189 -0.46 12.97 -12.20
N SER A 190 -0.06 13.47 -11.04
CA SER A 190 1.17 12.99 -10.37
C SER A 190 0.98 11.62 -9.69
N HIS A 191 0.06 10.80 -10.19
CA HIS A 191 -0.14 9.45 -9.69
C HIS A 191 0.96 8.55 -10.21
N LEU A 192 1.84 8.13 -9.30
CA LEU A 192 2.99 7.28 -9.59
C LEU A 192 2.85 5.96 -8.85
N TYR A 193 3.11 4.84 -9.53
CA TYR A 193 3.30 3.58 -8.81
C TYR A 193 4.66 2.97 -9.07
N LEU A 194 5.14 2.22 -8.08
CA LEU A 194 6.40 1.47 -8.15
C LEU A 194 6.16 0.00 -7.84
N ILE A 195 6.93 -0.86 -8.51
CA ILE A 195 7.10 -2.26 -8.14
C ILE A 195 8.53 -2.43 -7.67
N VAL A 196 8.70 -2.92 -6.45
CA VAL A 196 9.98 -3.10 -5.79
C VAL A 196 10.13 -4.57 -5.40
N GLN A 197 11.31 -5.13 -5.56
CA GLN A 197 11.59 -6.52 -5.19
C GLN A 197 12.81 -6.59 -4.27
N ARG A 198 12.71 -7.40 -3.22
CA ARG A 198 13.90 -7.86 -2.49
C ARG A 198 14.56 -8.96 -3.31
N PRO A 199 15.83 -8.82 -3.71
CA PRO A 199 16.53 -9.90 -4.41
C PRO A 199 16.61 -11.16 -3.56
N VAL A 200 16.70 -12.32 -4.21
CA VAL A 200 17.10 -13.56 -3.52
C VAL A 200 18.59 -13.46 -3.22
N ALA A 201 18.98 -13.76 -1.99
CA ALA A 201 20.40 -13.84 -1.65
C ALA A 201 21.09 -14.82 -2.63
N ALA A 202 22.25 -14.40 -3.18
CA ALA A 202 23.04 -15.29 -4.00
C ALA A 202 23.43 -16.49 -3.12
N THR A 203 23.01 -17.69 -3.51
CA THR A 203 23.55 -18.92 -2.93
C THR A 203 24.99 -18.98 -3.34
N GLY A 204 25.91 -18.67 -2.38
CA GLY A 204 27.36 -18.84 -2.55
C GLY A 204 27.74 -20.28 -2.80
#